data_a00ab21831c703a39562e79fb30c90e8
#
_entry.id   a00ab21831c703a39562e79fb30c90e8
#
_cell.length_a   1.000
_cell.length_b   1.000
_cell.length_c   1.000
_cell.angle_alpha   90.00
_cell.angle_beta   90.00
_cell.angle_gamma   90.00
#
_symmetry.space_group_name_H-M   'P 1'
#
loop_
_entity.id
_entity.type
_entity.pdbx_description
1 polymer ?
#
loop_
_entity_poly.entity_id
_entity_poly.type
_entity_poly.pdbx_seq_one_letter_code
_entity_poly.pdbx_strand_id
1 'polypeptide(L)'
;DRAGKAVAATISNTVPGIYVETWPSKGAYVSMDHLFDGTYDLVIVPAGAALEAYTGTGACEGEKKEKLRAIAACYPIVSTWASPKELGLSEVQELKGHPLAAGNEGSETAKVSGEVFDVLGINEENSEIWYYGIKGGADGIRDQWADGIHAFTESPVSAYKDLASENRIRFLSYTDEELDAILAGHPEY
;
A
#
# COMPACT_ATOMS: atom_id res chain seq x y z
N ASP A 1 -0.47 -5.32 -11.99
CA ASP A 1 -1.68 -5.32 -11.17
C ASP A 1 -2.71 -6.26 -11.79
N ARG A 2 -3.30 -7.16 -10.99
CA ARG A 2 -4.30 -8.15 -11.44
C ARG A 2 -5.63 -7.48 -11.78
N ALA A 3 -6.04 -6.50 -10.98
CA ALA A 3 -7.29 -5.78 -11.18
C ALA A 3 -7.25 -4.95 -12.47
N GLY A 4 -6.16 -4.24 -12.74
CA GLY A 4 -5.99 -3.49 -13.99
C GLY A 4 -6.12 -4.37 -15.22
N LYS A 5 -5.50 -5.55 -15.21
CA LYS A 5 -5.62 -6.53 -16.29
C LYS A 5 -7.05 -7.05 -16.46
N ALA A 6 -7.75 -7.32 -15.37
CA ALA A 6 -9.13 -7.79 -15.40
C ALA A 6 -10.07 -6.71 -15.96
N VAL A 7 -9.93 -5.46 -15.49
CA VAL A 7 -10.71 -4.31 -16.00
C VAL A 7 -10.44 -4.10 -17.49
N ALA A 8 -9.18 -4.07 -17.90
CA ALA A 8 -8.79 -3.91 -19.31
C ALA A 8 -9.38 -4.98 -20.22
N ALA A 9 -9.27 -6.25 -19.80
CA ALA A 9 -9.86 -7.38 -20.54
C ALA A 9 -11.38 -7.28 -20.61
N THR A 10 -12.04 -6.89 -19.52
CA THR A 10 -13.50 -6.72 -19.49
C THR A 10 -13.94 -5.64 -20.46
N ILE A 11 -13.35 -4.45 -20.42
CA ILE A 11 -13.69 -3.35 -21.32
C ILE A 11 -13.45 -3.76 -22.77
N SER A 12 -12.27 -4.29 -23.10
CA SER A 12 -11.90 -4.68 -24.46
C SER A 12 -12.83 -5.76 -25.04
N ASN A 13 -13.36 -6.66 -24.20
CA ASN A 13 -14.24 -7.73 -24.63
C ASN A 13 -15.72 -7.34 -24.70
N THR A 14 -16.14 -6.30 -23.95
CA THR A 14 -17.57 -5.97 -23.83
C THR A 14 -17.95 -4.66 -24.51
N VAL A 15 -17.00 -3.77 -24.77
CA VAL A 15 -17.29 -2.46 -25.39
C VAL A 15 -16.76 -2.44 -26.83
N PRO A 16 -17.65 -2.51 -27.86
CA PRO A 16 -17.21 -2.51 -29.24
C PRO A 16 -16.38 -1.28 -29.60
N GLY A 17 -15.25 -1.49 -30.26
CA GLY A 17 -14.39 -0.41 -30.73
C GLY A 17 -13.43 0.18 -29.68
N ILE A 18 -13.43 -0.35 -28.45
CA ILE A 18 -12.47 0.03 -27.42
C ILE A 18 -11.51 -1.13 -27.16
N TYR A 19 -10.23 -0.84 -27.23
CA TYR A 19 -9.15 -1.74 -26.83
C TYR A 19 -8.35 -1.08 -25.71
N VAL A 20 -8.16 -1.79 -24.60
CA VAL A 20 -7.45 -1.28 -23.41
C VAL A 20 -6.17 -2.07 -23.17
N GLU A 21 -5.06 -1.37 -23.14
CA GLU A 21 -3.77 -1.90 -22.73
C GLU A 21 -3.47 -1.53 -21.28
N THR A 22 -2.71 -2.37 -20.57
CA THR A 22 -2.29 -2.10 -19.21
C THR A 22 -0.80 -1.81 -19.16
N TRP A 23 -0.45 -0.69 -18.56
CA TRP A 23 0.92 -0.28 -18.39
C TRP A 23 1.26 -0.20 -16.88
N PRO A 24 2.40 -0.77 -16.44
CA PRO A 24 2.83 -0.64 -15.05
C PRO A 24 3.29 0.78 -14.76
N SER A 25 2.98 1.29 -13.57
CA SER A 25 3.53 2.54 -13.06
C SER A 25 4.32 2.32 -11.77
N LYS A 26 5.05 3.34 -11.34
CA LYS A 26 5.85 3.31 -10.12
C LYS A 26 5.08 3.73 -8.86
N GLY A 27 3.78 3.98 -8.95
CA GLY A 27 2.94 4.37 -7.82
C GLY A 27 1.74 5.22 -8.23
N ALA A 28 0.88 5.54 -7.25
CA ALA A 28 -0.37 6.27 -7.48
C ALA A 28 -0.14 7.67 -8.07
N TYR A 29 0.78 8.43 -7.51
CA TYR A 29 1.05 9.80 -7.95
C TYR A 29 1.67 9.85 -9.34
N VAL A 30 2.62 8.95 -9.66
CA VAL A 30 3.18 8.81 -11.02
C VAL A 30 2.08 8.42 -12.02
N SER A 31 1.14 7.55 -11.63
CA SER A 31 -0.01 7.21 -12.49
C SER A 31 -0.89 8.42 -12.77
N MET A 32 -1.14 9.25 -11.75
CA MET A 32 -1.93 10.47 -11.91
C MET A 32 -1.23 11.51 -12.78
N ASP A 33 0.07 11.68 -12.66
CA ASP A 33 0.84 12.56 -13.54
C ASP A 33 0.69 12.12 -15.00
N HIS A 34 0.81 10.82 -15.28
CA HIS A 34 0.58 10.26 -16.63
C HIS A 34 -0.86 10.41 -17.11
N LEU A 35 -1.85 10.40 -16.22
CA LEU A 35 -3.23 10.72 -16.59
C LEU A 35 -3.38 12.18 -17.02
N PHE A 36 -2.71 13.11 -16.32
CA PHE A 36 -2.83 14.54 -16.58
C PHE A 36 -1.96 15.03 -17.74
N ASP A 37 -0.84 14.36 -18.04
CA ASP A 37 -0.02 14.62 -19.23
C ASP A 37 -0.59 13.96 -20.52
N GLY A 38 -1.62 13.11 -20.37
CA GLY A 38 -2.29 12.42 -21.48
C GLY A 38 -1.59 11.12 -21.91
N THR A 39 -0.61 10.64 -21.15
CA THR A 39 0.04 9.34 -21.39
C THR A 39 -0.91 8.19 -21.09
N TYR A 40 -1.75 8.33 -20.04
CA TYR A 40 -2.79 7.38 -19.67
C TYR A 40 -4.18 8.00 -19.80
N ASP A 41 -5.15 7.20 -20.22
CA ASP A 41 -6.57 7.59 -20.28
C ASP A 41 -7.31 7.26 -18.98
N LEU A 42 -6.87 6.20 -18.28
CA LEU A 42 -7.46 5.68 -17.04
C LEU A 42 -6.35 5.24 -16.07
N VAL A 43 -6.59 5.41 -14.78
CA VAL A 43 -5.70 4.92 -13.73
C VAL A 43 -6.50 4.25 -12.62
N ILE A 44 -5.89 3.26 -11.96
CA ILE A 44 -6.40 2.68 -10.71
C ILE A 44 -5.45 3.13 -9.61
N VAL A 45 -5.98 3.89 -8.67
CA VAL A 45 -5.22 4.50 -7.58
C VAL A 45 -6.01 4.40 -6.27
N PRO A 46 -5.36 4.45 -5.11
CA PRO A 46 -6.03 4.57 -3.81
C PRO A 46 -6.94 5.80 -3.75
N ALA A 47 -8.06 5.68 -3.04
CA ALA A 47 -9.02 6.79 -2.92
C ALA A 47 -8.39 8.01 -2.22
N GLY A 48 -7.55 7.79 -1.19
CA GLY A 48 -6.82 8.87 -0.50
C GLY A 48 -5.92 9.66 -1.45
N ALA A 49 -5.09 8.96 -2.25
CA ALA A 49 -4.24 9.63 -3.24
C ALA A 49 -5.04 10.40 -4.30
N ALA A 50 -6.19 9.86 -4.74
CA ALA A 50 -7.08 10.57 -5.65
C ALA A 50 -7.70 11.82 -5.00
N LEU A 51 -8.06 11.75 -3.72
CA LEU A 51 -8.58 12.88 -2.96
C LEU A 51 -7.52 13.97 -2.79
N GLU A 52 -6.30 13.62 -2.39
CA GLU A 52 -5.18 14.56 -2.29
C GLU A 52 -4.93 15.28 -3.62
N ALA A 53 -4.90 14.55 -4.72
CA ALA A 53 -4.73 15.14 -6.05
C ALA A 53 -5.90 16.08 -6.41
N TYR A 54 -7.14 15.69 -6.12
CA TYR A 54 -8.32 16.51 -6.42
C TYR A 54 -8.36 17.78 -5.58
N THR A 55 -8.02 17.70 -4.30
CA THR A 55 -8.05 18.83 -3.35
C THR A 55 -6.78 19.67 -3.35
N GLY A 56 -5.67 19.15 -3.86
CA GLY A 56 -4.35 19.79 -3.81
C GLY A 56 -3.78 19.81 -2.40
N THR A 57 -3.92 18.70 -1.69
CA THR A 57 -3.41 18.49 -0.32
C THR A 57 -2.40 17.36 -0.28
N GLY A 58 -1.78 17.12 0.87
CA GLY A 58 -0.83 16.03 1.07
C GLY A 58 0.32 16.07 0.06
N ALA A 59 0.58 14.95 -0.60
CA ALA A 59 1.63 14.86 -1.62
C ALA A 59 1.39 15.72 -2.86
N CYS A 60 0.17 16.23 -3.05
CA CYS A 60 -0.22 17.12 -4.16
C CYS A 60 -0.43 18.57 -3.70
N GLU A 61 0.17 19.00 -2.58
CA GLU A 61 -0.04 20.33 -2.02
C GLU A 61 0.26 21.44 -3.04
N GLY A 62 -0.74 22.31 -3.25
CA GLY A 62 -0.68 23.41 -4.21
C GLY A 62 -0.99 23.02 -5.66
N GLU A 63 -1.15 21.74 -5.98
CA GLU A 63 -1.43 21.25 -7.34
C GLU A 63 -2.78 20.54 -7.47
N LYS A 64 -3.87 21.30 -7.51
CA LYS A 64 -5.21 20.74 -7.67
C LYS A 64 -5.43 20.13 -9.04
N LYS A 65 -5.86 18.87 -9.08
CA LYS A 65 -6.24 18.15 -10.28
C LYS A 65 -7.78 18.11 -10.42
N GLU A 66 -8.44 19.27 -10.49
CA GLU A 66 -9.93 19.42 -10.48
C GLU A 66 -10.65 18.71 -11.63
N LYS A 67 -9.94 18.30 -12.68
CA LYS A 67 -10.49 17.52 -13.79
C LYS A 67 -10.56 16.01 -13.51
N LEU A 68 -9.98 15.53 -12.41
CA LEU A 68 -10.05 14.13 -12.01
C LEU A 68 -11.51 13.70 -11.80
N ARG A 69 -11.89 12.52 -12.29
CA ARG A 69 -13.22 11.94 -12.12
C ARG A 69 -13.11 10.47 -11.73
N ALA A 70 -13.81 10.09 -10.67
CA ALA A 70 -13.97 8.69 -10.31
C ALA A 70 -15.01 8.05 -11.25
N ILE A 71 -14.67 6.89 -11.78
CA ILE A 71 -15.55 6.10 -12.67
C ILE A 71 -16.17 4.96 -11.86
N ALA A 72 -15.37 4.26 -11.06
CA ALA A 72 -15.82 3.14 -10.24
C ALA A 72 -14.89 2.93 -9.06
N ALA A 73 -15.41 2.35 -7.97
CA ALA A 73 -14.62 1.73 -6.94
C ALA A 73 -14.32 0.27 -7.33
N CYS A 74 -13.06 -0.16 -7.24
CA CYS A 74 -12.65 -1.49 -7.67
C CYS A 74 -12.69 -2.50 -6.51
N TYR A 75 -11.91 -2.28 -5.46
CA TYR A 75 -11.76 -3.18 -4.31
C TYR A 75 -11.21 -2.42 -3.11
N PRO A 76 -11.47 -2.90 -1.88
CA PRO A 76 -10.82 -2.33 -0.71
C PRO A 76 -9.32 -2.68 -0.70
N ILE A 77 -8.51 -1.76 -0.25
CA ILE A 77 -7.13 -2.01 0.13
C ILE A 77 -7.05 -2.06 1.65
N VAL A 78 -6.15 -2.88 2.17
CA VAL A 78 -6.04 -3.13 3.60
C VAL A 78 -4.59 -3.03 4.06
N SER A 79 -4.39 -2.50 5.26
CA SER A 79 -3.11 -2.55 5.95
C SER A 79 -2.91 -3.96 6.49
N THR A 80 -1.85 -4.63 6.06
CA THR A 80 -1.54 -6.00 6.48
C THR A 80 -0.11 -6.06 6.98
N TRP A 81 0.05 -6.28 8.27
CA TRP A 81 1.34 -6.51 8.91
C TRP A 81 1.58 -7.99 9.14
N ALA A 82 2.80 -8.43 8.96
CA ALA A 82 3.22 -9.79 9.27
C ALA A 82 4.63 -9.81 9.86
N SER A 83 4.88 -10.79 10.71
CA SER A 83 6.16 -11.03 11.39
C SER A 83 6.53 -12.50 11.35
N PRO A 84 7.84 -12.88 11.45
CA PRO A 84 8.24 -14.25 11.65
C PRO A 84 7.51 -14.87 12.84
N LYS A 85 6.96 -16.07 12.63
CA LYS A 85 6.15 -16.75 13.65
C LYS A 85 6.93 -17.07 14.91
N GLU A 86 8.22 -17.32 14.78
CA GLU A 86 9.13 -17.64 15.89
C GLU A 86 9.33 -16.49 16.87
N LEU A 87 9.10 -15.24 16.46
CA LEU A 87 9.18 -14.09 17.35
C LEU A 87 7.99 -13.99 18.32
N GLY A 88 6.88 -14.65 18.00
CA GLY A 88 5.71 -14.71 18.86
C GLY A 88 4.90 -13.41 18.95
N LEU A 89 5.24 -12.39 18.15
CA LEU A 89 4.53 -11.10 18.13
C LEU A 89 3.09 -11.28 17.67
N SER A 90 2.18 -10.47 18.18
CA SER A 90 0.73 -10.51 17.88
C SER A 90 0.14 -9.16 17.52
N GLU A 91 0.77 -8.07 17.94
CA GLU A 91 0.31 -6.69 17.75
C GLU A 91 1.36 -5.85 17.01
N VAL A 92 0.91 -4.85 16.27
CA VAL A 92 1.80 -4.02 15.43
C VAL A 92 2.76 -3.18 16.28
N GLN A 93 2.33 -2.69 17.44
CA GLN A 93 3.18 -1.94 18.36
C GLN A 93 4.39 -2.75 18.87
N GLU A 94 4.29 -4.09 18.92
CA GLU A 94 5.38 -4.96 19.35
C GLU A 94 6.55 -4.97 18.35
N LEU A 95 6.35 -4.43 17.13
CA LEU A 95 7.41 -4.26 16.15
C LEU A 95 8.42 -3.17 16.49
N LYS A 96 8.15 -2.36 17.49
CA LYS A 96 9.11 -1.35 17.96
C LYS A 96 10.39 -2.01 18.46
N GLY A 97 11.52 -1.59 17.93
CA GLY A 97 12.83 -2.20 18.24
C GLY A 97 13.26 -3.30 17.26
N HIS A 98 12.43 -3.64 16.30
CA HIS A 98 12.70 -4.66 15.29
C HIS A 98 13.06 -4.06 13.92
N PRO A 99 13.81 -4.78 13.05
CA PRO A 99 14.03 -4.37 11.67
C PRO A 99 12.75 -4.56 10.82
N LEU A 100 12.36 -3.52 10.08
CA LEU A 100 11.08 -3.42 9.39
C LEU A 100 11.24 -3.17 7.89
N ALA A 101 10.46 -3.85 7.05
CA ALA A 101 10.32 -3.52 5.63
C ALA A 101 8.99 -2.78 5.42
N ALA A 102 9.09 -1.47 5.17
CA ALA A 102 7.99 -0.50 5.21
C ALA A 102 7.35 -0.20 3.84
N GLY A 103 7.68 -0.95 2.79
CA GLY A 103 7.25 -0.68 1.42
C GLY A 103 8.30 0.06 0.60
N ASN A 104 8.13 0.12 -0.73
CA ASN A 104 9.05 0.89 -1.58
C ASN A 104 8.98 2.38 -1.25
N GLU A 105 10.11 3.04 -1.28
CA GLU A 105 10.16 4.50 -1.18
C GLU A 105 9.20 5.16 -2.21
N GLY A 106 8.42 6.14 -1.76
CA GLY A 106 7.41 6.81 -2.58
C GLY A 106 6.16 5.99 -2.91
N SER A 107 6.00 4.78 -2.36
CA SER A 107 4.77 4.00 -2.49
C SER A 107 3.74 4.36 -1.42
N GLU A 108 2.46 4.06 -1.70
CA GLU A 108 1.39 4.22 -0.70
C GLU A 108 1.64 3.34 0.54
N THR A 109 2.20 2.14 0.38
CA THR A 109 2.60 1.30 1.51
C THR A 109 3.60 2.01 2.41
N ALA A 110 4.63 2.66 1.85
CA ALA A 110 5.62 3.37 2.64
C ALA A 110 5.01 4.59 3.35
N LYS A 111 4.11 5.31 2.69
CA LYS A 111 3.36 6.42 3.29
C LYS A 111 2.56 5.95 4.51
N VAL A 112 1.69 4.93 4.32
CA VAL A 112 0.87 4.38 5.42
C VAL A 112 1.74 3.78 6.53
N SER A 113 2.88 3.14 6.19
CA SER A 113 3.84 2.68 7.20
C SER A 113 4.34 3.85 8.06
N GLY A 114 4.72 4.97 7.44
CA GLY A 114 5.18 6.16 8.16
C GLY A 114 4.11 6.72 9.10
N GLU A 115 2.87 6.83 8.64
CA GLU A 115 1.74 7.29 9.43
C GLU A 115 1.45 6.38 10.63
N VAL A 116 1.52 5.06 10.44
CA VAL A 116 1.42 4.07 11.52
C VAL A 116 2.60 4.21 12.49
N PHE A 117 3.81 4.39 11.98
CA PHE A 117 5.00 4.56 12.79
C PHE A 117 4.93 5.83 13.65
N ASP A 118 4.42 6.94 13.12
CA ASP A 118 4.23 8.17 13.88
C ASP A 118 3.27 7.96 15.06
N VAL A 119 2.17 7.26 14.85
CA VAL A 119 1.20 6.94 15.93
C VAL A 119 1.80 6.01 16.98
N LEU A 120 2.57 5.00 16.56
CA LEU A 120 3.16 4.00 17.48
C LEU A 120 4.50 4.43 18.07
N GLY A 121 5.05 5.59 17.65
CA GLY A 121 6.36 6.06 18.09
C GLY A 121 7.49 5.13 17.63
N ILE A 122 7.37 4.54 16.45
CA ILE A 122 8.41 3.78 15.76
C ILE A 122 9.19 4.77 14.87
N ASN A 123 10.50 4.76 14.95
CA ASN A 123 11.34 5.65 14.16
C ASN A 123 12.76 5.07 14.01
N GLU A 124 13.61 5.72 13.23
CA GLU A 124 14.98 5.29 12.95
C GLU A 124 15.92 5.31 14.19
N GLU A 125 15.52 5.96 15.29
CA GLU A 125 16.28 5.94 16.54
C GLU A 125 16.05 4.64 17.33
N ASN A 126 14.90 3.97 17.10
CA ASN A 126 14.52 2.76 17.85
C ASN A 126 14.29 1.52 17.00
N SER A 127 14.28 1.64 15.67
CA SER A 127 14.05 0.52 14.74
C SER A 127 14.85 0.71 13.46
N GLU A 128 15.31 -0.37 12.84
CA GLU A 128 15.83 -0.30 11.47
C GLU A 128 14.68 -0.32 10.48
N ILE A 129 14.55 0.73 9.67
CA ILE A 129 13.46 0.85 8.71
C ILE A 129 14.01 0.75 7.28
N TRP A 130 13.57 -0.27 6.55
CA TRP A 130 13.98 -0.54 5.18
C TRP A 130 12.84 -0.28 4.19
N TYR A 131 13.12 0.49 3.15
CA TYR A 131 12.14 0.83 2.12
C TYR A 131 12.19 -0.17 0.95
N TYR A 132 11.85 -1.40 1.23
CA TYR A 132 11.70 -2.47 0.25
C TYR A 132 10.24 -2.81 0.02
N GLY A 133 9.87 -3.08 -1.26
CA GLY A 133 8.50 -3.45 -1.62
C GLY A 133 8.09 -4.80 -1.02
N ILE A 134 6.81 -5.12 -1.16
CA ILE A 134 6.16 -6.29 -0.55
C ILE A 134 6.94 -7.59 -0.80
N LYS A 135 7.44 -7.78 -2.04
CA LYS A 135 8.27 -8.95 -2.36
C LYS A 135 9.62 -8.92 -1.65
N GLY A 136 10.30 -7.77 -1.66
CA GLY A 136 11.59 -7.60 -0.97
C GLY A 136 11.45 -7.83 0.53
N GLY A 137 10.38 -7.30 1.14
CA GLY A 137 10.06 -7.56 2.55
C GLY A 137 9.82 -9.05 2.83
N ALA A 138 9.09 -9.75 1.96
CA ALA A 138 8.89 -11.19 2.09
C ALA A 138 10.20 -11.99 1.95
N ASP A 139 11.09 -11.55 1.06
CA ASP A 139 12.44 -12.11 0.96
C ASP A 139 13.24 -11.81 2.25
N GLY A 140 13.05 -10.61 2.84
CA GLY A 140 13.64 -10.23 4.12
C GLY A 140 13.29 -11.15 5.29
N ILE A 141 12.03 -11.62 5.37
CA ILE A 141 11.63 -12.65 6.33
C ILE A 141 12.37 -13.97 6.06
N ARG A 142 12.50 -14.39 4.80
CA ARG A 142 13.21 -15.63 4.44
C ARG A 142 14.70 -15.57 4.79
N ASP A 143 15.31 -14.44 4.53
CA ASP A 143 16.73 -14.18 4.69
C ASP A 143 17.08 -13.65 6.09
N GLN A 144 16.07 -13.48 6.96
CA GLN A 144 16.19 -13.11 8.38
C GLN A 144 16.80 -11.71 8.60
N TRP A 145 16.55 -10.76 7.69
CA TRP A 145 16.92 -9.37 7.92
C TRP A 145 15.72 -8.44 8.19
N ALA A 146 14.49 -8.94 8.11
CA ALA A 146 13.29 -8.21 8.49
C ALA A 146 12.45 -9.03 9.47
N ASP A 147 12.03 -8.40 10.56
CA ASP A 147 11.16 -8.95 11.58
C ASP A 147 9.71 -8.47 11.44
N GLY A 148 9.50 -7.37 10.70
CA GLY A 148 8.19 -6.86 10.36
C GLY A 148 8.10 -6.47 8.89
N ILE A 149 7.00 -6.84 8.25
CA ILE A 149 6.72 -6.46 6.86
C ILE A 149 5.32 -5.89 6.74
N HIS A 150 5.19 -4.83 5.94
CA HIS A 150 3.90 -4.18 5.67
C HIS A 150 3.49 -4.30 4.21
N ALA A 151 2.20 -4.44 4.01
CA ALA A 151 1.54 -4.29 2.71
C ALA A 151 0.26 -3.49 2.87
N PHE A 152 0.14 -2.39 2.13
CA PHE A 152 -1.10 -1.64 1.98
C PHE A 152 -1.62 -1.85 0.56
N THR A 153 -2.41 -2.90 0.38
CA THR A 153 -2.86 -3.37 -0.95
C THR A 153 -4.07 -4.29 -0.84
N GLU A 154 -4.48 -4.89 -1.95
CA GLU A 154 -5.54 -5.91 -1.94
C GLU A 154 -5.16 -7.13 -1.11
N SER A 155 -6.15 -7.75 -0.47
CA SER A 155 -6.01 -9.04 0.23
C SER A 155 -6.64 -10.16 -0.61
N PRO A 156 -6.04 -11.37 -0.65
CA PRO A 156 -4.82 -11.80 0.02
C PRO A 156 -3.53 -11.35 -0.71
N VAL A 157 -2.54 -10.90 0.07
CA VAL A 157 -1.22 -10.49 -0.45
C VAL A 157 -0.46 -11.71 -0.95
N SER A 158 -0.14 -11.75 -2.25
CA SER A 158 0.45 -12.94 -2.88
C SER A 158 1.78 -13.36 -2.24
N ALA A 159 2.68 -12.42 -1.96
CA ALA A 159 3.97 -12.71 -1.34
C ALA A 159 3.83 -13.28 0.08
N TYR A 160 2.77 -12.88 0.80
CA TYR A 160 2.50 -13.40 2.15
C TYR A 160 1.86 -14.78 2.13
N LYS A 161 1.10 -15.11 1.07
CA LYS A 161 0.53 -16.46 0.92
C LYS A 161 1.60 -17.54 0.92
N ASP A 162 2.71 -17.32 0.24
CA ASP A 162 3.80 -18.29 0.16
C ASP A 162 4.43 -18.49 1.55
N LEU A 163 4.76 -17.39 2.26
CA LEU A 163 5.27 -17.43 3.63
C LEU A 163 4.29 -18.08 4.62
N ALA A 164 3.00 -17.78 4.48
CA ALA A 164 1.96 -18.36 5.32
C ALA A 164 1.77 -19.85 5.05
N SER A 165 1.85 -20.29 3.78
CA SER A 165 1.76 -21.72 3.41
C SER A 165 2.94 -22.54 3.97
N GLU A 166 4.10 -21.92 4.11
CA GLU A 166 5.28 -22.48 4.76
C GLU A 166 5.24 -22.37 6.29
N ASN A 167 4.15 -21.82 6.85
CA ASN A 167 3.98 -21.56 8.29
C ASN A 167 5.09 -20.68 8.90
N ARG A 168 5.66 -19.77 8.11
CA ARG A 168 6.77 -18.90 8.51
C ARG A 168 6.34 -17.61 9.16
N ILE A 169 5.15 -17.11 8.87
CA ILE A 169 4.68 -15.82 9.36
C ILE A 169 3.43 -15.93 10.22
N ARG A 170 3.23 -14.90 11.04
CA ARG A 170 2.00 -14.57 11.74
C ARG A 170 1.57 -13.17 11.32
N PHE A 171 0.28 -12.97 11.12
CA PHE A 171 -0.31 -11.65 10.94
C PHE A 171 -0.45 -10.95 12.29
N LEU A 172 -0.18 -9.65 12.30
CA LEU A 172 -0.30 -8.81 13.48
C LEU A 172 -1.59 -8.02 13.41
N SER A 173 -2.17 -7.74 14.57
CA SER A 173 -3.39 -6.93 14.71
C SER A 173 -3.03 -5.55 15.27
N TYR A 174 -3.83 -4.55 14.93
CA TYR A 174 -3.88 -3.32 15.70
C TYR A 174 -4.77 -3.52 16.93
N THR A 175 -4.49 -2.81 17.99
CA THR A 175 -5.45 -2.62 19.09
C THR A 175 -6.53 -1.61 18.67
N ASP A 176 -7.65 -1.58 19.40
CA ASP A 176 -8.73 -0.61 19.12
C ASP A 176 -8.21 0.83 19.32
N GLU A 177 -7.38 1.07 20.33
CA GLU A 177 -6.76 2.37 20.61
C GLU A 177 -5.82 2.83 19.48
N GLU A 178 -5.03 1.91 18.91
CA GLU A 178 -4.16 2.19 17.77
C GLU A 178 -4.98 2.54 16.52
N LEU A 179 -6.03 1.79 16.24
CA LEU A 179 -6.93 2.05 15.13
C LEU A 179 -7.62 3.40 15.29
N ASP A 180 -8.15 3.70 16.46
CA ASP A 180 -8.80 4.99 16.74
C ASP A 180 -7.82 6.16 16.56
N ALA A 181 -6.56 6.01 17.01
CA ALA A 181 -5.55 7.03 16.86
C ALA A 181 -5.13 7.24 15.39
N ILE A 182 -4.96 6.16 14.62
CA ILE A 182 -4.64 6.22 13.19
C ILE A 182 -5.79 6.90 12.43
N LEU A 183 -7.03 6.46 12.63
CA LEU A 183 -8.21 6.99 11.94
C LEU A 183 -8.56 8.42 12.35
N ALA A 184 -8.18 8.86 13.56
CA ALA A 184 -8.33 10.26 13.97
C ALA A 184 -7.41 11.19 13.19
N GLY A 185 -6.21 10.74 12.84
CA GLY A 185 -5.26 11.48 12.00
C GLY A 185 -5.52 11.33 10.50
N HIS A 186 -6.09 10.20 10.09
CA HIS A 186 -6.24 9.77 8.70
C HIS A 186 -7.66 9.25 8.43
N PRO A 187 -8.68 10.12 8.43
CA PRO A 187 -10.09 9.72 8.25
C PRO A 187 -10.41 9.21 6.84
N GLU A 188 -9.47 9.25 5.92
CA GLU A 188 -9.58 8.69 4.57
C GLU A 188 -9.40 7.17 4.49
N TYR A 189 -9.00 6.49 5.59
CA TYR A 189 -8.77 5.03 5.69
C TYR A 189 -9.98 4.23 6.17
#